data_ce26eb57112173b58ada7e68425acf6c
#
_entry.id   ce26eb57112173b58ada7e68425acf6c
#
_cell.length_a   1.000
_cell.length_b   1.000
_cell.length_c   1.000
_cell.angle_alpha   90.00
_cell.angle_beta   90.00
_cell.angle_gamma   90.00
#
_symmetry.space_group_name_H-M   'P 1'
#
loop_
_entity.id
_entity.type
_entity.pdbx_description
1 polymer ?
#
loop_
_entity_poly.entity_id
_entity_poly.type
_entity_poly.pdbx_seq_one_letter_code
_entity_poly.pdbx_strand_id
1 'polypeptide(L)'
;MPSEQMDAIEIAEFLQSQHTGVLAMGRDDVGYGIPLSFAYEEDGPYVYFRLAYADGGQKREFVDAAEAVSFVVHAATDDGWKSVVAAGPIETRSETDFDAQVVEVTEQLDIPYFSVHDRPAEGLEFVIARIDVSDLTGVVERSADR
;
A
#
# COMPACT_ATOMS: atom_id res chain seq x y z
N MET A 1 2.48 0.81 -28.30
CA MET A 1 1.94 1.76 -27.31
C MET A 1 3.07 2.46 -26.64
N PRO A 2 3.13 3.77 -26.76
CA PRO A 2 4.20 4.47 -26.05
C PRO A 2 3.95 4.43 -24.55
N SER A 3 4.94 3.98 -23.83
CA SER A 3 4.94 4.10 -22.39
C SER A 3 5.96 5.16 -21.99
N GLU A 4 5.61 5.98 -21.03
CA GLU A 4 6.46 7.05 -20.55
C GLU A 4 6.64 6.93 -19.06
N GLN A 5 7.82 7.24 -18.57
CA GLN A 5 8.05 7.30 -17.14
C GLN A 5 7.39 8.55 -16.56
N MET A 6 6.72 8.37 -15.45
CA MET A 6 6.12 9.46 -14.70
C MET A 6 7.21 10.16 -13.89
N ASP A 7 7.14 11.50 -13.84
CA ASP A 7 8.05 12.24 -12.96
C ASP A 7 7.55 12.19 -11.51
N ALA A 8 8.34 12.73 -10.59
CA ALA A 8 8.03 12.66 -9.16
C ALA A 8 6.71 13.35 -8.81
N ILE A 9 6.40 14.45 -9.47
CA ILE A 9 5.16 15.19 -9.23
C ILE A 9 3.95 14.39 -9.70
N GLU A 10 4.02 13.80 -10.88
CA GLU A 10 2.94 12.96 -11.41
C GLU A 10 2.69 11.74 -10.52
N ILE A 11 3.77 11.11 -10.04
CA ILE A 11 3.64 9.95 -9.15
C ILE A 11 2.94 10.35 -7.86
N ALA A 12 3.37 11.44 -7.23
CA ALA A 12 2.78 11.91 -5.98
C ALA A 12 1.30 12.25 -6.15
N GLU A 13 0.95 12.97 -7.20
CA GLU A 13 -0.43 13.31 -7.49
C GLU A 13 -1.29 12.08 -7.71
N PHE A 14 -0.77 11.12 -8.48
CA PHE A 14 -1.48 9.88 -8.73
C PHE A 14 -1.72 9.09 -7.45
N LEU A 15 -0.68 8.89 -6.64
CA LEU A 15 -0.81 8.14 -5.39
C LEU A 15 -1.77 8.81 -4.41
N GLN A 16 -1.78 10.14 -4.35
CA GLN A 16 -2.70 10.87 -3.48
C GLN A 16 -4.14 10.82 -3.97
N SER A 17 -4.35 10.56 -5.24
CA SER A 17 -5.70 10.44 -5.82
C SER A 17 -6.29 9.03 -5.71
N GLN A 18 -5.47 8.04 -5.36
CA GLN A 18 -5.90 6.65 -5.28
C GLN A 18 -6.07 6.24 -3.83
N HIS A 19 -6.90 5.24 -3.58
CA HIS A 19 -7.24 4.80 -2.23
C HIS A 19 -6.88 3.34 -1.96
N THR A 20 -6.64 2.56 -3.00
CA THR A 20 -6.34 1.14 -2.87
C THR A 20 -5.13 0.77 -3.72
N GLY A 21 -4.42 -0.23 -3.27
CA GLY A 21 -3.29 -0.81 -4.00
C GLY A 21 -3.08 -2.24 -3.56
N VAL A 22 -2.04 -2.87 -4.05
CA VAL A 22 -1.71 -4.25 -3.73
C VAL A 22 -0.35 -4.31 -3.06
N LEU A 23 -0.33 -4.85 -1.85
CA LEU A 23 0.91 -5.15 -1.14
C LEU A 23 1.42 -6.49 -1.64
N ALA A 24 2.63 -6.52 -2.19
CA ALA A 24 3.26 -7.72 -2.73
C ALA A 24 4.49 -8.07 -1.90
N MET A 25 4.53 -9.31 -1.45
CA MET A 25 5.61 -9.84 -0.62
C MET A 25 6.04 -11.20 -1.14
N GLY A 26 7.25 -11.61 -0.77
CA GLY A 26 7.75 -12.93 -1.12
C GLY A 26 8.45 -13.58 0.05
N ARG A 27 8.36 -14.91 0.10
CA ARG A 27 9.04 -15.74 1.10
C ARG A 27 9.27 -17.11 0.48
N ASP A 28 10.51 -17.58 0.50
CA ASP A 28 10.87 -18.92 0.02
C ASP A 28 10.32 -19.20 -1.39
N ASP A 29 10.49 -18.25 -2.30
CA ASP A 29 10.01 -18.32 -3.69
C ASP A 29 8.48 -18.33 -3.83
N VAL A 30 7.75 -18.09 -2.75
CA VAL A 30 6.29 -17.98 -2.79
C VAL A 30 5.90 -16.51 -2.74
N GLY A 31 5.07 -16.08 -3.68
CA GLY A 31 4.53 -14.71 -3.71
C GLY A 31 3.23 -14.63 -2.92
N TYR A 32 3.03 -13.48 -2.31
CA TYR A 32 1.79 -13.18 -1.59
C TYR A 32 1.39 -11.73 -1.89
N GLY A 33 0.19 -11.57 -2.42
CA GLY A 33 -0.33 -10.24 -2.76
C GLY A 33 -1.70 -10.03 -2.13
N ILE A 34 -1.91 -8.86 -1.50
CA ILE A 34 -3.20 -8.51 -0.92
C ILE A 34 -3.59 -7.09 -1.28
N PRO A 35 -4.85 -6.87 -1.67
CA PRO A 35 -5.35 -5.53 -1.89
C PRO A 35 -5.64 -4.85 -0.56
N LEU A 36 -5.23 -3.59 -0.43
CA LEU A 36 -5.37 -2.82 0.79
C LEU A 36 -5.68 -1.38 0.48
N SER A 37 -6.38 -0.71 1.38
CA SER A 37 -6.44 0.75 1.39
C SER A 37 -5.12 1.31 1.88
N PHE A 38 -4.73 2.46 1.36
CA PHE A 38 -3.46 3.07 1.73
C PHE A 38 -3.57 4.59 1.77
N ALA A 39 -2.59 5.19 2.42
CA ALA A 39 -2.35 6.63 2.37
C ALA A 39 -0.89 6.86 2.00
N TYR A 40 -0.65 7.85 1.16
CA TYR A 40 0.70 8.20 0.73
C TYR A 40 1.13 9.52 1.35
N GLU A 41 2.31 9.51 1.96
CA GLU A 41 2.93 10.72 2.52
C GLU A 41 4.18 11.05 1.70
N GLU A 42 4.13 12.17 0.99
CA GLU A 42 5.20 12.57 0.08
C GLU A 42 6.50 12.92 0.80
N ASP A 43 6.41 13.44 2.01
CA ASP A 43 7.58 13.92 2.75
C ASP A 43 8.51 12.80 3.22
N GLY A 44 8.08 11.56 3.25
CA GLY A 44 8.92 10.43 3.61
C GLY A 44 9.88 10.00 2.52
N PRO A 45 9.42 9.54 1.36
CA PRO A 45 8.03 9.15 1.14
C PRO A 45 7.68 7.86 1.87
N TYR A 46 6.45 7.78 2.32
CA TYR A 46 5.93 6.63 3.04
C TYR A 46 4.59 6.19 2.48
N VAL A 47 4.37 4.88 2.44
CA VAL A 47 3.06 4.30 2.18
C VAL A 47 2.56 3.67 3.46
N TYR A 48 1.41 4.11 3.95
CA TYR A 48 0.80 3.63 5.18
C TYR A 48 -0.42 2.77 4.86
N PHE A 49 -0.59 1.70 5.62
CA PHE A 49 -1.79 0.87 5.49
C PHE A 49 -2.01 0.10 6.80
N ARG A 50 -3.19 -0.46 6.92
CA ARG A 50 -3.58 -1.20 8.10
C ARG A 50 -3.66 -2.67 7.77
N LEU A 51 -3.07 -3.49 8.61
CA LEU A 51 -3.11 -4.94 8.48
C LEU A 51 -3.94 -5.54 9.60
N ALA A 52 -4.78 -6.50 9.24
CA ALA A 52 -5.51 -7.32 10.19
C ALA A 52 -4.91 -8.73 10.15
N TYR A 53 -4.43 -9.19 11.29
CA TYR A 53 -3.87 -10.53 11.41
C TYR A 53 -4.87 -11.44 12.11
N ALA A 54 -5.17 -12.58 11.49
CA ALA A 54 -5.93 -13.64 12.12
C ALA A 54 -4.97 -14.67 12.72
N ASP A 55 -5.38 -15.34 13.79
CA ASP A 55 -4.59 -16.42 14.37
C ASP A 55 -4.35 -17.52 13.33
N GLY A 56 -3.08 -17.89 13.14
CA GLY A 56 -2.70 -18.88 12.14
C GLY A 56 -2.68 -18.39 10.71
N GLY A 57 -2.85 -17.08 10.48
CA GLY A 57 -2.85 -16.51 9.15
C GLY A 57 -1.46 -16.41 8.56
N GLN A 58 -1.36 -16.55 7.23
CA GLN A 58 -0.09 -16.46 6.51
C GLN A 58 0.45 -15.04 6.42
N LYS A 59 -0.42 -14.07 6.49
CA LYS A 59 -0.06 -12.65 6.30
C LYS A 59 1.07 -12.21 7.23
N ARG A 60 0.96 -12.55 8.51
CA ARG A 60 1.97 -12.18 9.51
C ARG A 60 3.33 -12.81 9.19
N GLU A 61 3.34 -14.07 8.75
CA GLU A 61 4.58 -14.75 8.41
C GLU A 61 5.31 -14.09 7.25
N PHE A 62 4.56 -13.66 6.23
CA PHE A 62 5.16 -12.95 5.11
C PHE A 62 5.68 -11.58 5.51
N VAL A 63 4.93 -10.85 6.31
CA VAL A 63 5.35 -9.52 6.77
C VAL A 63 6.61 -9.61 7.64
N ASP A 64 6.63 -10.56 8.57
CA ASP A 64 7.78 -10.71 9.49
C ASP A 64 9.03 -11.19 8.76
N ALA A 65 8.89 -11.96 7.70
CA ALA A 65 10.00 -12.48 6.92
C ALA A 65 10.50 -11.48 5.87
N ALA A 66 9.72 -10.49 5.51
CA ALA A 66 10.05 -9.58 4.42
C ALA A 66 11.10 -8.56 4.85
N GLU A 67 12.21 -8.49 4.11
CA GLU A 67 13.18 -7.41 4.25
C GLU A 67 12.72 -6.17 3.50
N ALA A 68 12.10 -6.38 2.35
CA ALA A 68 11.52 -5.32 1.56
C ALA A 68 10.26 -5.85 0.88
N VAL A 69 9.32 -4.94 0.63
CA VAL A 69 8.06 -5.26 -0.02
C VAL A 69 7.82 -4.28 -1.16
N SER A 70 6.86 -4.60 -2.01
CA SER A 70 6.41 -3.70 -3.07
C SER A 70 4.93 -3.38 -2.88
N PHE A 71 4.56 -2.14 -3.16
CA PHE A 71 3.17 -1.72 -3.16
C PHE A 71 2.83 -1.20 -4.55
N VAL A 72 1.83 -1.79 -5.17
CA VAL A 72 1.47 -1.51 -6.56
C VAL A 72 0.13 -0.79 -6.61
N VAL A 73 0.11 0.36 -7.26
CA VAL A 73 -1.11 1.15 -7.47
C VAL A 73 -1.29 1.35 -8.97
N HIS A 74 -2.45 1.02 -9.48
CA HIS A 74 -2.73 1.17 -10.91
C HIS A 74 -4.16 1.62 -11.14
N ALA A 75 -4.36 2.35 -12.22
CA ALA A 75 -5.69 2.79 -12.61
C ALA A 75 -5.71 3.26 -14.06
N ALA A 76 -6.86 3.13 -14.70
CA ALA A 76 -7.13 3.83 -15.94
C ALA A 76 -7.47 5.28 -15.60
N THR A 77 -6.83 6.21 -16.27
CA THR A 77 -7.06 7.65 -16.09
C THR A 77 -7.36 8.31 -17.42
N ASP A 78 -7.76 9.57 -17.38
CA ASP A 78 -7.98 10.34 -18.61
C ASP A 78 -6.72 10.48 -19.45
N ASP A 79 -5.56 10.44 -18.81
CA ASP A 79 -4.25 10.52 -19.49
C ASP A 79 -3.75 9.16 -19.99
N GLY A 80 -4.40 8.09 -19.61
CA GLY A 80 -4.01 6.73 -19.97
C GLY A 80 -3.96 5.81 -18.77
N TRP A 81 -3.39 4.65 -18.96
CA TRP A 81 -3.20 3.67 -17.90
C TRP A 81 -1.95 4.02 -17.11
N LYS A 82 -2.11 4.21 -15.81
CA LYS A 82 -1.00 4.54 -14.92
C LYS A 82 -0.74 3.41 -13.95
N SER A 83 0.52 3.12 -13.70
CA SER A 83 0.92 2.16 -12.67
C SER A 83 2.15 2.69 -11.94
N VAL A 84 2.14 2.53 -10.62
CA VAL A 84 3.23 2.96 -9.74
C VAL A 84 3.62 1.79 -8.87
N VAL A 85 4.93 1.56 -8.74
CA VAL A 85 5.47 0.58 -7.80
C VAL A 85 6.33 1.31 -6.80
N ALA A 86 5.97 1.18 -5.52
CA ALA A 86 6.73 1.71 -4.41
C ALA A 86 7.34 0.53 -3.66
N ALA A 87 8.64 0.53 -3.45
CA ALA A 87 9.33 -0.57 -2.80
C ALA A 87 10.22 -0.07 -1.68
N GLY A 88 10.37 -0.86 -0.66
CA GLY A 88 11.22 -0.55 0.47
C GLY A 88 10.95 -1.44 1.66
N PRO A 89 11.68 -1.24 2.76
CA PRO A 89 11.43 -2.00 3.97
C PRO A 89 10.08 -1.67 4.59
N ILE A 90 9.48 -2.67 5.20
CA ILE A 90 8.20 -2.52 5.88
C ILE A 90 8.42 -2.49 7.39
N GLU A 91 7.73 -1.56 8.06
CA GLU A 91 7.71 -1.45 9.51
C GLU A 91 6.28 -1.59 9.99
N THR A 92 6.08 -2.30 11.09
CA THR A 92 4.76 -2.44 11.69
C THR A 92 4.77 -1.92 13.12
N ARG A 93 3.66 -1.32 13.52
CA ARG A 93 3.46 -0.85 14.89
C ARG A 93 2.06 -1.19 15.35
N SER A 94 1.96 -1.53 16.63
CA SER A 94 0.67 -1.72 17.26
C SER A 94 -0.16 -0.44 17.19
N GLU A 95 -1.47 -0.57 17.09
CA GLU A 95 -2.37 0.58 17.10
C GLU A 95 -2.29 1.42 18.37
N THR A 96 -1.70 0.88 19.43
CA THR A 96 -1.52 1.62 20.68
C THR A 96 -0.24 2.45 20.73
N ASP A 97 0.66 2.25 19.78
CA ASP A 97 1.97 2.93 19.75
C ASP A 97 1.99 4.09 18.74
N PHE A 98 0.92 4.87 18.71
CA PHE A 98 0.80 5.95 17.73
C PHE A 98 1.38 7.26 18.22
N ASP A 99 2.16 7.92 17.36
CA ASP A 99 2.36 9.36 17.48
C ASP A 99 1.21 10.10 16.74
N ALA A 100 1.16 11.42 16.89
CA ALA A 100 0.08 12.22 16.29
C ALA A 100 0.04 12.12 14.76
N GLN A 101 1.19 11.95 14.12
CA GLN A 101 1.28 11.85 12.67
C GLN A 101 0.65 10.57 12.15
N VAL A 102 0.90 9.47 12.83
CA VAL A 102 0.33 8.17 12.45
C VAL A 102 -1.18 8.19 12.63
N VAL A 103 -1.67 8.81 13.68
CA VAL A 103 -3.12 8.96 13.90
C VAL A 103 -3.75 9.75 12.76
N GLU A 104 -3.14 10.85 12.35
CA GLU A 104 -3.65 11.67 11.26
C GLU A 104 -3.68 10.89 9.94
N VAL A 105 -2.63 10.16 9.63
CA VAL A 105 -2.58 9.34 8.43
C VAL A 105 -3.63 8.23 8.48
N THR A 106 -3.79 7.60 9.64
CA THR A 106 -4.77 6.52 9.82
C THR A 106 -6.20 7.01 9.56
N GLU A 107 -6.51 8.23 9.93
CA GLU A 107 -7.82 8.83 9.65
C GLU A 107 -8.07 9.02 8.16
N GLN A 108 -7.02 9.18 7.36
CA GLN A 108 -7.13 9.28 5.92
C GLN A 108 -7.38 7.93 5.25
N LEU A 109 -7.08 6.84 5.95
CA LEU A 109 -7.36 5.50 5.43
C LEU A 109 -8.85 5.25 5.51
N ASP A 110 -9.49 5.22 4.36
CA ASP A 110 -10.91 4.94 4.27
C ASP A 110 -11.13 3.42 4.34
N ILE A 111 -10.95 2.88 5.53
CA ILE A 111 -11.09 1.45 5.76
C ILE A 111 -12.48 1.20 6.34
N PRO A 112 -13.35 0.48 5.63
CA PRO A 112 -14.62 0.09 6.22
C PRO A 112 -14.39 -0.98 7.28
N TYR A 113 -14.39 -0.54 8.52
CA TYR A 113 -14.09 -1.36 9.68
C TYR A 113 -14.95 -2.59 9.84
N PHE A 114 -16.16 -2.51 9.35
CA PHE A 114 -17.20 -3.42 9.78
C PHE A 114 -17.79 -4.18 8.64
N SER A 115 -17.59 -3.72 7.46
CA SER A 115 -18.34 -4.25 6.34
C SER A 115 -17.78 -5.55 5.79
N VAL A 116 -16.54 -5.84 6.09
CA VAL A 116 -15.89 -7.02 5.54
C VAL A 116 -16.03 -8.21 6.47
N HIS A 117 -16.35 -7.95 7.72
CA HIS A 117 -16.33 -9.01 8.73
C HIS A 117 -17.57 -8.98 9.58
N ASP A 118 -18.47 -9.90 9.31
CA ASP A 118 -19.42 -10.34 10.33
C ASP A 118 -18.69 -11.09 11.45
N ARG A 119 -17.38 -11.00 11.50
CA ARG A 119 -16.61 -11.61 12.57
C ARG A 119 -16.45 -10.59 13.67
N PRO A 120 -16.68 -11.02 14.94
CA PRO A 120 -16.32 -10.17 16.05
C PRO A 120 -14.84 -9.82 15.95
N ALA A 121 -14.49 -8.61 16.36
CA ALA A 121 -13.10 -8.17 16.37
C ALA A 121 -12.22 -9.03 17.28
N GLU A 122 -12.81 -9.92 18.03
CA GLU A 122 -12.12 -10.89 18.85
C GLU A 122 -11.33 -11.85 17.96
N GLY A 123 -10.04 -11.99 18.23
CA GLY A 123 -9.17 -12.86 17.45
C GLY A 123 -8.47 -12.19 16.29
N LEU A 124 -8.72 -10.90 16.02
CA LEU A 124 -7.99 -10.14 15.04
C LEU A 124 -7.08 -9.15 15.74
N GLU A 125 -5.83 -9.14 15.32
CA GLU A 125 -4.86 -8.12 15.74
C GLU A 125 -4.70 -7.13 14.60
N PHE A 126 -4.83 -5.85 14.90
CA PHE A 126 -4.64 -4.79 13.92
C PHE A 126 -3.31 -4.08 14.16
N VAL A 127 -2.56 -3.90 13.10
CA VAL A 127 -1.32 -3.12 13.14
C VAL A 127 -1.33 -2.11 12.02
N ILE A 128 -0.64 -1.00 12.24
CA ILE A 128 -0.36 -0.04 11.17
C ILE A 128 1.01 -0.39 10.59
N ALA A 129 1.05 -0.51 9.29
CA ALA A 129 2.29 -0.77 8.58
C ALA A 129 2.68 0.44 7.75
N ARG A 130 3.97 0.60 7.58
CA ARG A 130 4.53 1.67 6.79
C ARG A 130 5.66 1.12 5.94
N ILE A 131 5.64 1.45 4.65
CA ILE A 131 6.79 1.21 3.78
C ILE A 131 7.60 2.49 3.74
N ASP A 132 8.87 2.38 4.13
CA ASP A 132 9.85 3.44 3.92
C ASP A 132 10.33 3.32 2.48
N VAL A 133 9.78 4.14 1.59
CA VAL A 133 9.94 3.96 0.16
C VAL A 133 11.35 4.33 -0.26
N SER A 134 12.11 3.34 -0.69
CA SER A 134 13.48 3.52 -1.18
C SER A 134 13.56 3.50 -2.70
N ASP A 135 12.57 2.96 -3.37
CA ASP A 135 12.50 2.90 -4.82
C ASP A 135 11.06 3.19 -5.26
N LEU A 136 10.90 4.16 -6.13
CA LEU A 136 9.58 4.62 -6.56
C LEU A 136 9.62 4.84 -8.07
N THR A 137 8.82 4.06 -8.79
CA THR A 137 8.73 4.15 -10.24
C THR A 137 7.28 4.26 -10.67
N GLY A 138 7.05 4.98 -11.76
CA GLY A 138 5.72 5.11 -12.33
C GLY A 138 5.79 5.13 -13.84
N VAL A 139 4.80 4.53 -14.47
CA VAL A 139 4.68 4.45 -15.92
C VAL A 139 3.26 4.82 -16.32
N VAL A 140 3.14 5.61 -17.36
CA VAL A 140 1.87 5.90 -18.00
C VAL A 140 1.88 5.35 -19.42
N GLU A 141 0.86 4.60 -19.78
CA GLU A 141 0.66 4.08 -21.12
C GLU A 141 -0.53 4.79 -21.75
N ARG A 142 -0.25 5.57 -22.77
CA ARG A 142 -1.26 6.35 -23.47
C ARG A 142 -1.83 5.53 -24.62
N SER A 143 -3.12 5.68 -24.83
CA SER A 143 -3.77 5.01 -25.95
C SER A 143 -3.30 5.57 -27.27
N ALA A 144 -2.90 4.68 -28.19
CA ALA A 144 -2.46 5.07 -29.52
C ALA A 144 -3.62 5.52 -30.43
N ASP A 145 -4.85 5.28 -30.02
CA ASP A 145 -6.04 5.59 -30.82
C ASP A 145 -6.59 7.00 -30.55
N ARG A 146 -5.80 7.87 -29.99
CA ARG A 146 -6.22 9.23 -29.68
C ARG A 146 -5.29 10.28 -30.25
#